data_45c753e4dcab5be63e68809ee1199446
#
_entry.id   45c753e4dcab5be63e68809ee1199446
#
_cell.length_a   1.000
_cell.length_b   1.000
_cell.length_c   1.000
_cell.angle_alpha   90.00
_cell.angle_beta   90.00
_cell.angle_gamma   90.00
#
_symmetry.space_group_name_H-M   'P 1'
#
loop_
_entity.id
_entity.type
_entity.pdbx_description
1 polymer ?
#
loop_
_entity_poly.entity_id
_entity_poly.type
_entity_poly.pdbx_seq_one_letter_code
_entity_poly.pdbx_strand_id
1 'polypeptide(L)'
;TTADLIEESVQTEDSSNTSEKSTDTDTSTTTTTSDTVSSATSSTSDTTETSSSSETSNQSSTSSTSEASSSETAATTNNETSETATTTTDERSGTSTSSTEATTSETASVLTNNASDTTSETTTESSSDDSESTTTTITFNGTTVVTSNSSTVTVDGTTVTINQSGSYTLTGNGSSYTIIVAGSVTDPVTIYLDGVTLTDSSITSNSSAELTVNVLSDSSISSTSANAIEAAGALTITSGTGSSLTLSSTEKHAIKADSVTVDSVTLDLTSEAKDGINATTAVTIKNATVNITATDDGIQVEDETDVNSGDLTITDSTVTINATDKGITVTDELTIEGNSKVTVVAGDEGLEGRYINLTGGTVDITAGDDGINATEWTTKDSADTSSLTNSTSDLENEVAINIDGATVTILADGDGIDSNGNVTVKSGSLYVAQTSADNATIDYDGTGIISGGTVWAIGN
;
A
#
# COMPACT_ATOMS: atom_id res chain seq x y z
N THR A 1 37.72 10.77 -7.18
CA THR A 1 38.01 9.42 -7.61
C THR A 1 37.50 8.44 -6.54
N THR A 2 36.24 8.21 -6.56
CA THR A 2 35.51 7.04 -6.06
C THR A 2 34.00 7.39 -6.13
N ALA A 3 33.47 7.41 -7.32
CA ALA A 3 32.04 7.59 -7.55
C ALA A 3 31.55 6.62 -8.64
N ASP A 4 32.15 5.46 -8.71
CA ASP A 4 31.77 4.46 -9.71
C ASP A 4 31.71 3.09 -9.07
N LEU A 5 30.73 2.83 -8.21
CA LEU A 5 30.45 1.46 -7.76
C LEU A 5 29.13 1.34 -7.01
N ILE A 6 28.05 1.95 -7.44
CA ILE A 6 26.71 1.58 -6.94
C ILE A 6 25.69 1.74 -8.08
N GLU A 7 25.86 1.03 -9.15
CA GLU A 7 24.84 0.91 -10.19
C GLU A 7 24.48 -0.53 -10.54
N GLU A 8 24.87 -1.50 -9.71
CA GLU A 8 24.71 -2.89 -10.13
C GLU A 8 24.03 -3.79 -9.09
N SER A 9 23.14 -3.28 -8.28
CA SER A 9 22.34 -4.15 -7.41
C SER A 9 20.86 -3.78 -7.27
N VAL A 10 20.30 -3.07 -8.24
CA VAL A 10 18.85 -2.86 -8.31
C VAL A 10 18.40 -3.10 -9.74
N GLN A 11 18.46 -4.33 -10.14
CA GLN A 11 17.71 -4.84 -11.28
C GLN A 11 17.20 -6.23 -10.95
N THR A 12 16.19 -6.28 -10.17
CA THR A 12 15.14 -7.28 -10.35
C THR A 12 13.90 -6.48 -10.67
N GLU A 13 13.74 -6.25 -11.91
CA GLU A 13 12.61 -5.61 -12.52
C GLU A 13 11.45 -6.57 -12.56
N ASP A 14 10.40 -6.16 -11.93
CA ASP A 14 9.05 -6.07 -12.43
C ASP A 14 8.85 -6.74 -13.79
N SER A 15 8.40 -7.97 -13.76
CA SER A 15 7.87 -8.65 -14.93
C SER A 15 6.35 -8.57 -14.88
N SER A 16 5.81 -7.48 -15.35
CA SER A 16 4.43 -7.45 -15.76
C SER A 16 4.22 -8.49 -16.86
N ASN A 17 3.39 -9.45 -16.54
CA ASN A 17 3.07 -10.59 -17.37
C ASN A 17 2.10 -10.16 -18.47
N THR A 18 2.58 -9.99 -19.68
CA THR A 18 1.75 -10.07 -20.85
C THR A 18 1.99 -11.43 -21.49
N SER A 19 1.05 -12.31 -21.34
CA SER A 19 1.01 -13.57 -22.05
C SER A 19 0.70 -13.35 -23.51
N GLU A 20 1.69 -13.52 -24.37
CA GLU A 20 1.44 -13.91 -25.74
C GLU A 20 2.31 -15.08 -26.14
N LYS A 21 1.60 -16.18 -26.37
CA LYS A 21 2.08 -17.44 -26.88
C LYS A 21 2.32 -17.32 -28.38
N SER A 22 3.56 -17.50 -28.82
CA SER A 22 3.82 -17.98 -30.18
C SER A 22 5.13 -18.76 -30.21
N THR A 23 4.96 -20.01 -30.47
CA THR A 23 5.97 -20.96 -30.91
C THR A 23 6.48 -20.60 -32.32
N ASP A 24 7.79 -20.53 -32.55
CA ASP A 24 8.46 -21.49 -33.44
C ASP A 24 9.96 -21.24 -33.56
N THR A 25 10.60 -22.33 -33.63
CA THR A 25 11.96 -22.76 -33.84
C THR A 25 12.64 -22.21 -35.13
N ASP A 26 13.91 -21.89 -35.01
CA ASP A 26 15.06 -22.51 -35.66
C ASP A 26 16.01 -21.62 -36.52
N THR A 27 17.24 -21.67 -36.09
CA THR A 27 18.50 -21.83 -36.82
C THR A 27 19.07 -20.72 -37.73
N SER A 28 20.12 -20.13 -37.17
CA SER A 28 21.46 -19.78 -37.76
C SER A 28 21.63 -19.45 -39.26
N THR A 29 22.32 -18.44 -39.53
CA THR A 29 23.63 -18.27 -40.14
C THR A 29 23.79 -16.98 -40.93
N THR A 30 24.77 -16.22 -40.52
CA THR A 30 25.72 -15.34 -41.23
C THR A 30 25.55 -15.02 -42.74
N THR A 31 25.71 -13.78 -43.08
CA THR A 31 26.69 -13.12 -43.89
C THR A 31 26.15 -12.01 -44.82
N THR A 32 26.62 -10.86 -44.55
CA THR A 32 27.15 -9.76 -45.41
C THR A 32 26.56 -9.41 -46.79
N THR A 33 26.50 -8.10 -46.92
CA THR A 33 26.82 -7.18 -48.01
C THR A 33 25.70 -6.75 -48.96
N SER A 34 25.50 -5.46 -48.83
CA SER A 34 25.55 -4.35 -49.82
C SER A 34 24.59 -4.32 -51.00
N ASP A 35 24.01 -3.15 -51.05
CA ASP A 35 23.83 -2.24 -52.17
C ASP A 35 22.64 -2.36 -53.16
N THR A 36 22.03 -1.22 -53.23
CA THR A 36 21.53 -0.42 -54.33
C THR A 36 20.17 -0.68 -54.97
N VAL A 37 19.33 0.33 -54.73
CA VAL A 37 18.63 1.20 -55.72
C VAL A 37 17.60 0.60 -56.68
N SER A 38 16.47 1.26 -56.66
CA SER A 38 15.61 1.71 -57.74
C SER A 38 14.26 1.02 -57.98
N SER A 39 13.31 1.82 -57.68
CA SER A 39 12.20 2.32 -58.50
C SER A 39 11.22 1.38 -59.21
N ALA A 40 9.98 1.67 -58.85
CA ALA A 40 8.90 2.04 -59.76
C ALA A 40 7.94 0.99 -60.30
N THR A 41 6.72 1.35 -60.07
CA THR A 41 5.53 1.33 -60.92
C THR A 41 4.66 0.07 -61.02
N SER A 42 3.47 0.30 -60.45
CA SER A 42 2.12 0.21 -61.09
C SER A 42 1.63 -1.11 -61.69
N SER A 43 0.53 -1.55 -61.28
CA SER A 43 -0.78 -1.46 -61.87
C SER A 43 -1.67 -2.69 -61.59
N THR A 44 -2.78 -2.40 -61.08
CA THR A 44 -4.15 -2.75 -61.47
C THR A 44 -4.55 -4.15 -61.91
N SER A 45 -5.69 -4.45 -61.38
CA SER A 45 -6.90 -5.11 -61.87
C SER A 45 -7.13 -6.50 -61.35
N ASP A 46 -8.19 -6.67 -60.60
CA ASP A 46 -9.60 -6.85 -60.91
C ASP A 46 -9.97 -8.28 -61.27
N THR A 47 -11.04 -8.67 -60.66
CA THR A 47 -12.18 -9.54 -61.04
C THR A 47 -12.29 -10.85 -60.26
N THR A 48 -13.31 -10.83 -59.45
CA THR A 48 -14.66 -11.43 -59.48
C THR A 48 -14.80 -12.96 -59.43
N GLU A 49 -15.69 -13.29 -58.54
CA GLU A 49 -16.81 -14.31 -58.60
C GLU A 49 -16.43 -15.78 -58.42
N THR A 50 -17.16 -16.57 -57.81
CA THR A 50 -18.54 -16.80 -57.37
C THR A 50 -18.66 -18.25 -56.87
N SER A 51 -19.51 -18.41 -55.87
CA SER A 51 -20.46 -19.50 -55.64
C SER A 51 -19.99 -20.97 -55.65
N SER A 52 -20.46 -21.84 -54.86
CA SER A 52 -21.76 -22.18 -54.32
C SER A 52 -21.69 -23.55 -53.62
N SER A 53 -22.48 -23.65 -52.56
CA SER A 53 -23.38 -24.76 -52.18
C SER A 53 -22.87 -26.20 -52.19
N SER A 54 -23.18 -26.99 -51.26
CA SER A 54 -24.42 -27.55 -50.76
C SER A 54 -24.15 -28.66 -49.75
N GLU A 55 -24.89 -28.63 -48.67
CA GLU A 55 -25.80 -29.65 -48.14
C GLU A 55 -25.37 -31.12 -48.20
N THR A 56 -25.45 -31.82 -47.07
CA THR A 56 -26.56 -32.65 -46.63
C THR A 56 -26.22 -33.42 -45.37
N SER A 57 -26.96 -33.22 -44.32
CA SER A 57 -27.80 -34.10 -43.50
C SER A 57 -27.40 -35.57 -43.35
N ASN A 58 -27.39 -36.05 -42.12
CA ASN A 58 -28.35 -37.00 -41.60
C ASN A 58 -28.20 -37.32 -40.11
N GLN A 59 -29.28 -37.15 -39.45
CA GLN A 59 -29.94 -37.72 -38.31
C GLN A 59 -29.65 -39.20 -38.00
N SER A 60 -29.64 -39.49 -36.70
CA SER A 60 -30.47 -40.50 -36.03
C SER A 60 -30.16 -40.48 -34.53
N SER A 61 -30.96 -39.95 -33.70
CA SER A 61 -32.04 -40.46 -32.84
C SER A 61 -31.84 -41.88 -32.30
N THR A 62 -31.77 -42.00 -30.97
CA THR A 62 -32.68 -42.84 -30.22
C THR A 62 -32.75 -42.43 -28.76
N SER A 63 -33.93 -42.17 -28.36
CA SER A 63 -34.49 -42.02 -27.03
C SER A 63 -34.51 -43.30 -26.23
N SER A 64 -34.41 -43.22 -24.92
CA SER A 64 -35.23 -44.05 -24.03
C SER A 64 -35.49 -43.38 -22.70
N THR A 65 -36.72 -43.14 -22.49
CA THR A 65 -37.48 -42.79 -21.31
C THR A 65 -37.54 -43.94 -20.30
N SER A 66 -37.60 -43.60 -19.01
CA SER A 66 -38.52 -44.18 -18.02
C SER A 66 -38.32 -43.43 -16.69
N GLU A 67 -39.27 -42.60 -16.37
CA GLU A 67 -40.44 -42.71 -15.49
C GLU A 67 -40.10 -43.03 -14.04
N ALA A 68 -40.29 -42.02 -13.26
CA ALA A 68 -41.17 -41.74 -12.15
C ALA A 68 -41.54 -42.89 -11.20
N SER A 69 -41.36 -42.69 -9.95
CA SER A 69 -42.36 -43.06 -8.95
C SER A 69 -42.24 -42.22 -7.68
N SER A 70 -43.29 -41.48 -7.48
CA SER A 70 -43.67 -40.75 -6.30
C SER A 70 -44.08 -41.68 -5.15
N SER A 71 -43.82 -41.27 -3.93
CA SER A 71 -44.79 -41.53 -2.85
C SER A 71 -44.61 -40.47 -1.72
N GLU A 72 -45.66 -39.68 -1.63
CA GLU A 72 -46.07 -38.91 -0.47
C GLU A 72 -46.45 -39.85 0.70
N THR A 73 -46.25 -39.39 1.89
CA THR A 73 -47.22 -39.47 3.03
C THR A 73 -46.67 -38.53 4.11
N ALA A 74 -47.23 -37.39 4.31
CA ALA A 74 -48.36 -36.88 5.06
C ALA A 74 -48.29 -37.16 6.58
N ALA A 75 -47.99 -36.07 7.27
CA ALA A 75 -48.71 -35.39 8.34
C ALA A 75 -49.18 -36.19 9.56
N THR A 76 -48.92 -35.64 10.68
CA THR A 76 -49.88 -35.23 11.77
C THR A 76 -49.12 -34.74 12.96
N THR A 77 -49.16 -33.43 13.22
CA THR A 77 -49.95 -32.67 14.25
C THR A 77 -50.13 -33.33 15.61
N ASN A 78 -49.73 -32.63 16.57
CA ASN A 78 -50.45 -32.08 17.74
C ASN A 78 -49.45 -31.88 18.89
N ASN A 79 -49.42 -30.81 19.46
CA ASN A 79 -50.29 -29.90 20.15
C ASN A 79 -49.77 -29.72 21.59
N GLU A 80 -49.55 -28.48 21.87
CA GLU A 80 -49.90 -27.71 23.08
C GLU A 80 -49.68 -28.33 24.45
N THR A 81 -49.01 -27.55 25.26
CA THR A 81 -49.58 -26.80 26.42
C THR A 81 -48.44 -26.04 27.08
N SER A 82 -48.37 -24.77 27.08
CA SER A 82 -48.92 -23.71 27.91
C SER A 82 -49.08 -24.07 29.38
N GLU A 83 -48.34 -23.36 30.22
CA GLU A 83 -48.73 -22.73 31.47
C GLU A 83 -47.53 -22.01 32.05
N THR A 84 -47.50 -20.71 31.99
CA THR A 84 -48.08 -19.66 32.84
C THR A 84 -47.57 -19.66 34.26
N ALA A 85 -46.77 -18.62 34.49
CA ALA A 85 -46.78 -17.67 35.59
C ALA A 85 -46.68 -18.17 37.03
N THR A 86 -45.80 -17.57 37.75
CA THR A 86 -46.22 -16.62 38.79
C THR A 86 -45.03 -15.87 39.37
N THR A 87 -45.22 -14.59 39.34
CA THR A 87 -44.59 -13.55 40.13
C THR A 87 -44.59 -13.85 41.63
N THR A 88 -43.51 -13.50 42.30
CA THR A 88 -43.59 -12.90 43.64
C THR A 88 -42.46 -11.89 43.78
N THR A 89 -42.89 -10.68 43.84
CA THR A 89 -42.26 -9.53 44.45
C THR A 89 -42.02 -9.83 45.94
N ASP A 90 -40.87 -9.39 46.43
CA ASP A 90 -40.87 -8.73 47.73
C ASP A 90 -39.72 -7.72 47.81
N GLU A 91 -40.18 -6.55 48.08
CA GLU A 91 -39.41 -5.36 48.44
C GLU A 91 -38.76 -5.52 49.81
N ARG A 92 -37.65 -4.85 50.01
CA ARG A 92 -37.40 -3.90 51.08
C ARG A 92 -35.98 -3.37 51.02
N SER A 93 -35.84 -2.11 50.64
CA SER A 93 -35.91 -0.90 51.45
C SER A 93 -34.83 -0.79 52.51
N GLY A 94 -34.07 0.21 52.37
CA GLY A 94 -33.16 0.78 53.36
C GLY A 94 -32.14 1.67 52.66
N THR A 95 -32.51 2.84 52.22
CA THR A 95 -32.26 4.19 52.78
C THR A 95 -30.94 4.24 53.54
N SER A 96 -30.06 5.12 53.31
CA SER A 96 -30.07 6.52 53.02
C SER A 96 -28.65 7.06 53.19
N THR A 97 -28.45 8.07 52.45
CA THR A 97 -27.93 9.40 52.75
C THR A 97 -26.45 9.54 52.86
N SER A 98 -26.05 10.32 51.99
CA SER A 98 -25.84 11.75 51.90
C SER A 98 -24.38 12.12 52.05
N SER A 99 -23.93 12.73 51.01
CA SER A 99 -23.49 14.13 50.91
C SER A 99 -22.27 14.45 51.77
N THR A 100 -21.32 15.05 51.22
CA THR A 100 -21.11 16.46 51.01
C THR A 100 -19.66 16.68 50.61
N GLU A 101 -19.50 17.37 49.55
CA GLU A 101 -18.79 18.64 49.37
C GLU A 101 -17.40 18.77 49.95
N ALA A 102 -16.50 18.99 49.04
CA ALA A 102 -15.81 20.25 48.76
C ALA A 102 -15.05 20.84 49.96
N THR A 103 -13.82 21.08 49.74
CA THR A 103 -13.28 22.47 49.73
C THR A 103 -11.76 22.47 49.61
N THR A 104 -11.37 23.20 48.63
CA THR A 104 -10.20 24.06 48.53
C THR A 104 -9.51 24.38 49.85
N SER A 105 -8.22 24.28 49.85
CA SER A 105 -7.43 25.32 50.55
C SER A 105 -6.01 25.39 49.99
N GLU A 106 -5.74 26.47 49.29
CA GLU A 106 -4.42 27.08 49.18
C GLU A 106 -3.88 27.40 50.56
N THR A 107 -2.61 27.21 50.75
CA THR A 107 -1.86 28.12 51.62
C THR A 107 -0.41 28.20 51.15
N ALA A 108 -0.14 29.34 50.63
CA ALA A 108 1.19 29.93 50.54
C ALA A 108 1.67 30.38 51.93
N SER A 109 2.90 30.25 52.19
CA SER A 109 3.68 31.15 53.07
C SER A 109 5.17 30.86 52.84
N VAL A 110 5.86 31.76 52.21
CA VAL A 110 6.48 32.99 52.65
C VAL A 110 7.65 32.75 53.61
N LEU A 111 8.81 32.95 53.02
CA LEU A 111 10.02 33.67 53.45
C LEU A 111 10.39 33.68 54.93
N THR A 112 11.64 33.33 55.16
CA THR A 112 12.54 34.33 55.79
C THR A 112 14.01 33.99 55.54
N ASN A 113 14.71 35.03 55.15
CA ASN A 113 16.15 35.18 55.07
C ASN A 113 16.83 34.98 56.43
N ASN A 114 18.05 34.46 56.43
CA ASN A 114 19.11 35.28 56.90
C ASN A 114 20.51 34.71 56.56
N ALA A 115 21.37 35.65 56.35
CA ALA A 115 22.65 35.62 55.74
C ALA A 115 23.82 35.19 56.65
N SER A 116 24.94 35.04 55.94
CA SER A 116 26.37 35.14 56.34
C SER A 116 27.02 33.84 56.78
N ASP A 117 28.16 33.44 56.36
CA ASP A 117 29.33 34.12 55.82
C ASP A 117 30.37 33.07 55.42
N THR A 118 31.16 33.43 54.40
CA THR A 118 32.56 33.07 54.15
C THR A 118 33.04 31.68 53.74
N THR A 119 33.49 31.71 52.47
CA THR A 119 34.73 31.18 51.89
C THR A 119 34.98 29.67 51.84
N SER A 120 34.95 29.16 50.64
CA SER A 120 36.12 28.58 50.01
C SER A 120 35.81 28.21 48.58
N GLU A 121 36.58 28.74 47.67
CA GLU A 121 36.56 28.41 46.24
C GLU A 121 36.91 26.93 46.04
N THR A 122 36.05 26.23 45.36
CA THR A 122 36.46 25.11 44.54
C THR A 122 35.61 25.18 43.29
N THR A 123 36.19 25.69 42.24
CA THR A 123 35.68 25.62 40.88
C THR A 123 35.58 24.15 40.48
N THR A 124 34.41 23.63 40.55
CA THR A 124 34.02 22.47 39.74
C THR A 124 33.21 23.03 38.57
N GLU A 125 33.89 23.13 37.46
CA GLU A 125 33.18 23.30 36.19
C GLU A 125 32.29 22.10 36.02
N SER A 126 30.99 22.24 36.33
CA SER A 126 29.98 21.36 35.77
C SER A 126 29.77 21.85 34.36
N SER A 127 30.42 21.19 33.43
CA SER A 127 29.97 21.23 32.04
C SER A 127 28.54 20.71 32.00
N SER A 128 27.58 21.63 32.04
CA SER A 128 26.26 21.36 31.56
C SER A 128 26.44 21.11 30.07
N ASP A 129 26.45 19.86 29.69
CA ASP A 129 26.34 19.43 28.32
C ASP A 129 24.88 19.68 27.92
N ASP A 130 24.52 20.95 27.70
CA ASP A 130 23.41 21.35 26.90
C ASP A 130 23.82 21.08 25.45
N SER A 131 23.74 19.82 25.05
CA SER A 131 23.68 19.50 23.64
C SER A 131 22.34 20.02 23.13
N GLU A 132 22.28 21.31 22.85
CA GLU A 132 21.28 21.83 21.91
C GLU A 132 21.49 21.02 20.63
N SER A 133 20.53 20.16 20.34
CA SER A 133 20.41 19.46 19.08
C SER A 133 20.21 20.53 18.00
N THR A 134 21.31 21.04 17.47
CA THR A 134 21.30 22.06 16.44
C THR A 134 20.90 21.42 15.12
N THR A 135 19.70 21.76 14.65
CA THR A 135 19.21 21.37 13.33
C THR A 135 20.01 22.10 12.26
N THR A 136 20.58 21.35 11.32
CA THR A 136 21.22 21.91 10.13
C THR A 136 20.17 22.35 9.13
N THR A 137 20.29 23.57 8.62
CA THR A 137 19.39 24.10 7.60
C THR A 137 20.05 24.02 6.22
N ILE A 138 19.31 23.52 5.25
CA ILE A 138 19.68 23.49 3.85
C ILE A 138 18.68 24.34 3.08
N THR A 139 19.15 25.46 2.56
CA THR A 139 18.30 26.47 1.89
C THR A 139 18.57 26.45 0.39
N PHE A 140 17.52 26.20 -0.37
CA PHE A 140 17.54 26.23 -1.83
C PHE A 140 17.09 27.61 -2.34
N ASN A 141 17.82 28.14 -3.28
CA ASN A 141 17.49 29.39 -3.95
C ASN A 141 17.73 29.24 -5.47
N GLY A 142 16.77 28.59 -6.12
CA GLY A 142 16.85 28.33 -7.57
C GLY A 142 17.98 27.37 -7.91
N THR A 143 19.09 27.91 -8.37
CA THR A 143 20.28 27.15 -8.79
C THR A 143 21.39 27.12 -7.74
N THR A 144 21.17 27.75 -6.58
CA THR A 144 22.11 27.74 -5.48
C THR A 144 21.53 27.08 -4.25
N VAL A 145 22.40 26.47 -3.45
CA VAL A 145 22.04 25.85 -2.18
C VAL A 145 23.08 26.22 -1.13
N VAL A 146 22.60 26.52 0.07
CA VAL A 146 23.44 26.92 1.21
C VAL A 146 23.11 26.03 2.38
N THR A 147 24.14 25.52 3.05
CA THR A 147 24.00 24.78 4.31
C THR A 147 24.53 25.59 5.50
N SER A 148 23.84 25.51 6.63
CA SER A 148 24.29 26.11 7.88
C SER A 148 25.44 25.35 8.55
N ASN A 149 25.72 24.11 8.11
CA ASN A 149 26.76 23.26 8.67
C ASN A 149 27.46 22.44 7.57
N SER A 150 28.57 22.96 7.08
CA SER A 150 29.36 22.32 6.04
C SER A 150 30.17 21.10 6.54
N SER A 151 30.22 20.86 7.83
CA SER A 151 30.87 19.66 8.39
C SER A 151 29.99 18.42 8.30
N THR A 152 28.66 18.57 8.21
CA THR A 152 27.71 17.47 8.11
C THR A 152 27.06 17.34 6.74
N VAL A 153 27.09 18.39 5.93
CA VAL A 153 26.49 18.44 4.59
C VAL A 153 27.55 18.89 3.58
N THR A 154 27.74 18.07 2.56
CA THR A 154 28.63 18.38 1.43
C THR A 154 27.77 18.79 0.24
N VAL A 155 28.08 19.91 -0.37
CA VAL A 155 27.46 20.37 -1.61
C VAL A 155 28.49 20.28 -2.73
N ASP A 156 28.20 19.46 -3.73
CA ASP A 156 29.02 19.30 -4.93
C ASP A 156 28.12 19.46 -6.15
N GLY A 157 28.15 20.65 -6.75
CA GLY A 157 27.25 20.99 -7.83
C GLY A 157 25.78 20.91 -7.38
N THR A 158 25.04 20.00 -7.99
CA THR A 158 23.62 19.73 -7.68
C THR A 158 23.42 18.55 -6.72
N THR A 159 24.49 17.95 -6.25
CA THR A 159 24.45 16.86 -5.27
C THR A 159 24.66 17.40 -3.86
N VAL A 160 23.70 17.18 -3.01
CA VAL A 160 23.73 17.57 -1.59
C VAL A 160 23.78 16.28 -0.76
N THR A 161 24.90 16.05 -0.06
CA THR A 161 25.10 14.83 0.71
C THR A 161 25.08 15.09 2.18
N ILE A 162 24.21 14.42 2.90
CA ILE A 162 24.14 14.38 4.35
C ILE A 162 25.06 13.25 4.82
N ASN A 163 26.10 13.59 5.56
CA ASN A 163 27.17 12.67 5.95
C ASN A 163 27.10 12.18 7.41
N GLN A 164 26.20 12.73 8.19
CA GLN A 164 26.03 12.38 9.60
C GLN A 164 24.55 12.26 9.96
N SER A 165 24.27 11.44 10.97
CA SER A 165 22.95 11.38 11.59
C SER A 165 22.55 12.73 12.21
N GLY A 166 21.29 12.90 12.49
CA GLY A 166 20.77 14.11 13.12
C GLY A 166 19.60 14.70 12.35
N SER A 167 19.38 15.98 12.52
CA SER A 167 18.21 16.69 11.98
C SER A 167 18.63 17.74 10.98
N TYR A 168 17.89 17.79 9.87
CA TYR A 168 18.14 18.67 8.73
C TYR A 168 16.83 19.29 8.28
N THR A 169 16.80 20.61 8.10
CA THR A 169 15.63 21.31 7.60
C THR A 169 15.89 21.78 6.18
N LEU A 170 15.05 21.39 5.25
CA LEU A 170 15.06 21.83 3.87
C LEU A 170 14.02 22.91 3.68
N THR A 171 14.42 24.02 3.08
CA THR A 171 13.54 25.16 2.79
C THR A 171 13.90 25.81 1.47
N GLY A 172 12.99 26.64 0.95
CA GLY A 172 13.17 27.37 -0.31
C GLY A 172 12.76 26.58 -1.54
N ASN A 173 13.24 27.03 -2.70
CA ASN A 173 12.91 26.43 -3.98
C ASN A 173 14.19 26.09 -4.74
N GLY A 174 14.24 24.89 -5.31
CA GLY A 174 15.37 24.42 -6.07
C GLY A 174 14.97 23.56 -7.26
N SER A 175 15.89 23.43 -8.20
CA SER A 175 15.71 22.60 -9.39
C SER A 175 16.94 21.77 -9.66
N SER A 176 16.75 20.51 -10.03
CA SER A 176 17.76 19.55 -10.43
C SER A 176 18.74 19.16 -9.31
N TYR A 177 18.24 19.06 -8.08
CA TYR A 177 19.05 18.61 -6.95
C TYR A 177 18.84 17.13 -6.64
N THR A 178 19.96 16.46 -6.36
CA THR A 178 19.96 15.12 -5.77
C THR A 178 20.41 15.25 -4.34
N ILE A 179 19.53 14.94 -3.39
CA ILE A 179 19.80 14.98 -1.96
C ILE A 179 20.01 13.56 -1.49
N ILE A 180 21.18 13.28 -0.93
CA ILE A 180 21.59 11.93 -0.57
C ILE A 180 21.92 11.88 0.93
N VAL A 181 21.37 10.91 1.65
CA VAL A 181 21.92 10.48 2.93
C VAL A 181 22.93 9.38 2.65
N ALA A 182 24.17 9.63 3.03
CA ALA A 182 25.28 8.72 2.71
C ALA A 182 25.11 7.35 3.35
N GLY A 183 25.50 6.29 2.64
CA GLY A 183 25.44 4.92 3.14
C GLY A 183 26.29 4.64 4.37
N SER A 184 27.28 5.49 4.64
CA SER A 184 28.11 5.43 5.84
C SER A 184 27.42 5.94 7.12
N VAL A 185 26.26 6.58 7.00
CA VAL A 185 25.46 7.01 8.15
C VAL A 185 24.80 5.78 8.77
N THR A 186 25.02 5.56 10.06
CA THR A 186 24.58 4.36 10.78
C THR A 186 23.43 4.61 11.75
N ASP A 187 23.19 5.86 12.11
CA ASP A 187 22.13 6.26 13.02
C ASP A 187 21.01 7.02 12.28
N PRO A 188 19.80 7.09 12.83
CA PRO A 188 18.65 7.71 12.18
C PRO A 188 18.88 9.16 11.77
N VAL A 189 18.30 9.53 10.63
CA VAL A 189 18.27 10.89 10.08
C VAL A 189 16.84 11.37 10.03
N THR A 190 16.63 12.62 10.44
CA THR A 190 15.35 13.31 10.25
C THR A 190 15.55 14.47 9.31
N ILE A 191 14.74 14.50 8.24
CA ILE A 191 14.65 15.59 7.29
C ILE A 191 13.33 16.30 7.51
N TYR A 192 13.39 17.56 7.93
CA TYR A 192 12.23 18.44 8.00
C TYR A 192 12.05 19.14 6.66
N LEU A 193 10.83 19.14 6.14
CA LEU A 193 10.46 19.88 4.94
C LEU A 193 9.62 21.10 5.36
N ASP A 194 10.20 22.27 5.19
CA ASP A 194 9.59 23.53 5.62
C ASP A 194 9.31 24.43 4.41
N GLY A 195 8.20 24.15 3.74
CA GLY A 195 7.77 24.92 2.56
C GLY A 195 8.72 24.78 1.38
N VAL A 196 9.42 23.65 1.28
CA VAL A 196 10.38 23.42 0.19
C VAL A 196 9.67 22.97 -1.07
N THR A 197 10.05 23.53 -2.19
CA THR A 197 9.64 23.08 -3.53
C THR A 197 10.88 22.71 -4.33
N LEU A 198 10.98 21.43 -4.65
CA LEU A 198 12.07 20.89 -5.42
C LEU A 198 11.52 20.27 -6.71
N THR A 199 12.01 20.75 -7.86
CA THR A 199 11.64 20.24 -9.18
C THR A 199 12.80 19.52 -9.82
N ASP A 200 12.52 18.46 -10.57
CA ASP A 200 13.54 17.60 -11.16
C ASP A 200 14.60 17.17 -10.11
N SER A 201 14.11 16.78 -8.95
CA SER A 201 14.91 16.56 -7.75
C SER A 201 14.46 15.31 -7.01
N SER A 202 15.32 14.79 -6.15
CA SER A 202 15.01 13.60 -5.37
C SER A 202 15.72 13.60 -4.03
N ILE A 203 15.17 12.85 -3.08
CA ILE A 203 15.82 12.50 -1.80
C ILE A 203 16.05 10.99 -1.81
N THR A 204 17.30 10.57 -1.66
CA THR A 204 17.69 9.16 -1.59
C THR A 204 18.53 8.92 -0.34
N SER A 205 18.07 8.02 0.52
CA SER A 205 18.90 7.52 1.63
C SER A 205 19.52 6.19 1.25
N ASN A 206 20.85 6.16 1.18
CA ASN A 206 21.63 4.94 0.99
C ASN A 206 21.98 4.27 2.33
N SER A 207 21.58 4.87 3.43
CA SER A 207 21.77 4.33 4.77
C SER A 207 20.70 3.27 5.07
N SER A 208 21.10 2.20 5.75
CA SER A 208 20.17 1.21 6.32
C SER A 208 19.45 1.72 7.58
N ALA A 209 19.89 2.83 8.15
CA ALA A 209 19.23 3.47 9.27
C ALA A 209 17.90 4.12 8.83
N GLU A 210 17.01 4.31 9.78
CA GLU A 210 15.71 4.94 9.52
C GLU A 210 15.87 6.37 9.01
N LEU A 211 15.13 6.70 7.96
CA LEU A 211 14.90 8.05 7.48
C LEU A 211 13.50 8.51 7.90
N THR A 212 13.42 9.60 8.64
CA THR A 212 12.16 10.29 8.90
C THR A 212 12.08 11.56 8.09
N VAL A 213 11.00 11.70 7.33
CA VAL A 213 10.63 12.95 6.64
C VAL A 213 9.47 13.56 7.40
N ASN A 214 9.72 14.70 8.03
CA ASN A 214 8.74 15.42 8.84
C ASN A 214 8.35 16.72 8.14
N VAL A 215 7.09 16.82 7.75
CA VAL A 215 6.57 17.94 6.97
C VAL A 215 6.08 19.03 7.92
N LEU A 216 6.81 20.13 8.00
CA LEU A 216 6.47 21.27 8.85
C LEU A 216 5.47 22.21 8.19
N SER A 217 5.59 22.40 6.89
CA SER A 217 4.65 23.15 6.05
C SER A 217 4.59 22.51 4.67
N ASP A 218 3.54 22.79 3.93
CA ASP A 218 3.29 22.19 2.63
C ASP A 218 4.51 22.25 1.74
N SER A 219 4.92 21.10 1.24
CA SER A 219 6.14 20.93 0.46
C SER A 219 5.89 20.02 -0.73
N SER A 220 6.74 20.12 -1.74
CA SER A 220 6.66 19.28 -2.92
C SER A 220 8.03 18.91 -3.46
N ILE A 221 8.13 17.68 -3.95
CA ILE A 221 9.30 17.16 -4.66
C ILE A 221 8.80 16.45 -5.90
N SER A 222 9.26 16.88 -7.05
CA SER A 222 9.03 16.18 -8.32
C SER A 222 10.35 15.72 -8.91
N SER A 223 10.40 14.45 -9.27
CA SER A 223 11.56 13.81 -9.89
C SER A 223 11.24 13.40 -11.31
N THR A 224 12.24 13.47 -12.20
CA THR A 224 12.12 13.00 -13.57
C THR A 224 12.60 11.55 -13.70
N SER A 225 13.84 11.27 -13.34
CA SER A 225 14.50 9.99 -13.61
C SER A 225 14.71 9.11 -12.39
N ALA A 226 14.41 9.61 -11.19
CA ALA A 226 14.58 8.88 -9.94
C ALA A 226 13.23 8.74 -9.20
N ASN A 227 13.21 7.90 -8.19
CA ASN A 227 12.12 7.93 -7.20
C ASN A 227 12.13 9.30 -6.50
N ALA A 228 10.97 9.86 -6.21
CA ALA A 228 10.97 11.18 -5.55
C ALA A 228 11.59 11.09 -4.15
N ILE A 229 11.21 10.06 -3.37
CA ILE A 229 11.90 9.69 -2.13
C ILE A 229 12.20 8.19 -2.17
N GLU A 230 13.47 7.86 -1.90
CA GLU A 230 13.94 6.49 -1.79
C GLU A 230 14.71 6.30 -0.50
N ALA A 231 14.51 5.18 0.19
CA ALA A 231 15.29 4.80 1.35
C ALA A 231 15.69 3.32 1.29
N ALA A 232 16.94 3.02 1.53
CA ALA A 232 17.44 1.65 1.61
C ALA A 232 16.91 0.92 2.85
N GLY A 233 16.57 1.64 3.91
CA GLY A 233 15.98 1.13 5.14
C GLY A 233 14.53 1.57 5.31
N ALA A 234 14.11 1.69 6.56
CA ALA A 234 12.78 2.17 6.91
C ALA A 234 12.63 3.67 6.63
N LEU A 235 11.49 4.04 6.07
CA LEU A 235 11.07 5.41 5.81
C LEU A 235 9.81 5.72 6.61
N THR A 236 9.85 6.80 7.38
CA THR A 236 8.67 7.37 8.02
C THR A 236 8.37 8.75 7.45
N ILE A 237 7.16 8.97 7.00
CA ILE A 237 6.66 10.29 6.58
C ILE A 237 5.58 10.71 7.55
N THR A 238 5.78 11.85 8.19
CA THR A 238 4.90 12.37 9.23
C THR A 238 4.78 13.89 9.17
N SER A 239 3.79 14.44 9.85
CA SER A 239 3.63 15.87 10.03
C SER A 239 3.02 16.16 11.39
N GLY A 240 3.72 16.91 12.23
CA GLY A 240 3.17 17.42 13.49
C GLY A 240 2.23 18.60 13.34
N THR A 241 2.14 19.18 12.13
CA THR A 241 1.34 20.37 11.82
C THR A 241 0.13 20.07 10.92
N GLY A 242 -0.05 18.81 10.49
CA GLY A 242 -1.11 18.44 9.56
C GLY A 242 -0.85 18.94 8.13
N SER A 243 0.39 19.19 7.77
CA SER A 243 0.80 19.69 6.46
C SER A 243 0.78 18.62 5.39
N SER A 244 0.84 19.05 4.13
CA SER A 244 0.79 18.20 2.95
C SER A 244 2.16 18.05 2.31
N LEU A 245 2.45 16.85 1.81
CA LEU A 245 3.60 16.55 0.98
C LEU A 245 3.13 16.00 -0.37
N THR A 246 3.56 16.66 -1.44
CA THR A 246 3.28 16.23 -2.81
C THR A 246 4.57 15.66 -3.41
N LEU A 247 4.52 14.42 -3.82
CA LEU A 247 5.62 13.72 -4.46
C LEU A 247 5.21 13.20 -5.82
N SER A 248 6.08 13.38 -6.81
CA SER A 248 5.86 12.83 -8.14
C SER A 248 7.14 12.32 -8.76
N SER A 249 7.03 11.29 -9.59
CA SER A 249 8.10 10.80 -10.44
C SER A 249 7.57 10.50 -11.82
N THR A 250 8.34 10.91 -12.83
CA THR A 250 8.00 10.65 -14.23
C THR A 250 8.37 9.22 -14.63
N GLU A 251 9.54 8.74 -14.23
CA GLU A 251 10.08 7.46 -14.72
C GLU A 251 10.12 6.34 -13.68
N LYS A 252 9.99 6.68 -12.41
CA LYS A 252 10.13 5.75 -11.29
C LYS A 252 8.94 5.84 -10.33
N HIS A 253 9.08 5.24 -9.14
CA HIS A 253 8.07 5.31 -8.09
C HIS A 253 8.04 6.71 -7.44
N ALA A 254 6.91 7.11 -6.90
CA ALA A 254 6.91 8.29 -6.04
C ALA A 254 7.68 8.02 -4.74
N ILE A 255 7.46 6.86 -4.14
CA ILE A 255 8.18 6.39 -2.93
C ILE A 255 8.66 4.96 -3.14
N LYS A 256 9.94 4.72 -2.83
CA LYS A 256 10.51 3.38 -2.73
C LYS A 256 11.30 3.24 -1.44
N ALA A 257 11.04 2.20 -0.65
CA ALA A 257 11.78 1.92 0.57
C ALA A 257 11.71 0.44 0.96
N ASP A 258 12.53 0.02 1.91
CA ASP A 258 12.39 -1.30 2.52
C ASP A 258 11.05 -1.42 3.25
N SER A 259 10.74 -0.43 4.09
CA SER A 259 9.43 -0.28 4.72
C SER A 259 9.01 1.19 4.77
N VAL A 260 7.70 1.44 4.80
CA VAL A 260 7.14 2.79 4.80
C VAL A 260 6.10 2.92 5.91
N THR A 261 6.23 3.96 6.71
CA THR A 261 5.19 4.40 7.64
C THR A 261 4.74 5.80 7.26
N VAL A 262 3.43 5.96 7.05
CA VAL A 262 2.78 7.24 6.79
C VAL A 262 1.88 7.56 7.97
N ASP A 263 2.19 8.61 8.70
CA ASP A 263 1.52 8.94 9.95
C ASP A 263 1.18 10.41 10.06
N SER A 264 -0.09 10.73 10.22
CA SER A 264 -0.58 12.08 10.55
C SER A 264 -0.18 13.15 9.53
N VAL A 265 -0.23 12.82 8.25
CA VAL A 265 0.17 13.69 7.15
C VAL A 265 -0.82 13.54 5.99
N THR A 266 -0.94 14.58 5.17
CA THR A 266 -1.58 14.47 3.86
C THR A 266 -0.50 14.24 2.81
N LEU A 267 -0.60 13.13 2.09
CA LEU A 267 0.38 12.68 1.12
C LEU A 267 -0.27 12.52 -0.25
N ASP A 268 0.19 13.33 -1.21
CA ASP A 268 -0.26 13.26 -2.59
C ASP A 268 0.85 12.70 -3.47
N LEU A 269 0.62 11.54 -4.04
CA LEU A 269 1.60 10.78 -4.82
C LEU A 269 1.17 10.62 -6.26
N THR A 270 2.10 10.83 -7.18
CA THR A 270 1.93 10.55 -8.61
C THR A 270 3.16 9.83 -9.14
N SER A 271 2.94 8.71 -9.80
CA SER A 271 3.93 8.05 -10.62
C SER A 271 3.41 7.89 -12.04
N GLU A 272 4.14 8.42 -13.01
CA GLU A 272 3.74 8.35 -14.42
C GLU A 272 4.16 7.04 -15.10
N ALA A 273 5.02 6.25 -14.45
CA ALA A 273 5.56 5.01 -15.03
C ALA A 273 5.49 3.80 -14.12
N LYS A 274 5.50 3.98 -12.80
CA LYS A 274 5.63 2.93 -11.79
C LYS A 274 4.58 3.08 -10.69
N ASP A 275 4.90 2.63 -9.47
CA ASP A 275 3.99 2.62 -8.33
C ASP A 275 3.96 3.96 -7.58
N GLY A 276 2.87 4.20 -6.89
CA GLY A 276 2.81 5.28 -5.91
C GLY A 276 3.72 5.02 -4.73
N ILE A 277 3.56 3.88 -4.09
CA ILE A 277 4.43 3.36 -3.02
C ILE A 277 4.90 1.97 -3.40
N ASN A 278 6.21 1.77 -3.40
CA ASN A 278 6.84 0.47 -3.56
C ASN A 278 7.69 0.17 -2.33
N ALA A 279 7.31 -0.85 -1.58
CA ALA A 279 8.03 -1.29 -0.39
C ALA A 279 8.26 -2.79 -0.43
N THR A 280 9.23 -3.26 0.33
CA THR A 280 9.56 -4.69 0.40
C THR A 280 8.85 -5.36 1.56
N THR A 281 9.05 -4.90 2.79
CA THR A 281 8.65 -5.65 3.97
C THR A 281 7.31 -5.23 4.54
N ALA A 282 7.04 -3.94 4.62
CA ALA A 282 5.81 -3.44 5.23
C ALA A 282 5.48 -2.02 4.82
N VAL A 283 4.20 -1.72 4.77
CA VAL A 283 3.64 -0.37 4.72
C VAL A 283 2.60 -0.22 5.82
N THR A 284 2.70 0.85 6.59
CA THR A 284 1.72 1.24 7.61
C THR A 284 1.22 2.64 7.31
N ILE A 285 -0.09 2.79 7.18
CA ILE A 285 -0.74 4.09 6.99
C ILE A 285 -1.70 4.30 8.16
N LYS A 286 -1.47 5.34 8.94
CA LYS A 286 -2.27 5.64 10.13
C LYS A 286 -2.54 7.13 10.30
N ASN A 287 -3.76 7.46 10.66
CA ASN A 287 -4.19 8.83 10.89
C ASN A 287 -3.80 9.79 9.75
N ALA A 288 -3.85 9.31 8.52
CA ALA A 288 -3.33 10.01 7.34
C ALA A 288 -4.37 10.11 6.23
N THR A 289 -4.12 11.04 5.33
CA THR A 289 -4.80 11.14 4.03
C THR A 289 -3.79 10.89 2.94
N VAL A 290 -4.02 9.86 2.13
CA VAL A 290 -3.11 9.47 1.05
C VAL A 290 -3.87 9.41 -0.26
N ASN A 291 -3.42 10.19 -1.25
CA ASN A 291 -3.97 10.20 -2.60
C ASN A 291 -2.90 9.72 -3.58
N ILE A 292 -3.24 8.74 -4.37
CA ILE A 292 -2.29 8.10 -5.30
C ILE A 292 -2.87 8.07 -6.70
N THR A 293 -2.07 8.50 -7.66
CA THR A 293 -2.27 8.26 -9.10
C THR A 293 -1.02 7.57 -9.62
N ALA A 294 -1.17 6.35 -10.11
CA ALA A 294 -0.05 5.55 -10.59
C ALA A 294 -0.36 4.89 -11.92
N THR A 295 0.65 4.75 -12.76
CA THR A 295 0.53 4.05 -14.04
C THR A 295 0.70 2.54 -13.88
N ASP A 296 1.39 2.12 -12.85
CA ASP A 296 1.49 0.72 -12.41
C ASP A 296 0.60 0.54 -11.17
N ASP A 297 1.09 -0.03 -10.10
CA ASP A 297 0.31 -0.27 -8.89
C ASP A 297 0.19 0.99 -8.01
N GLY A 298 -0.92 1.13 -7.32
CA GLY A 298 -1.04 2.20 -6.33
C GLY A 298 -0.06 2.00 -5.18
N ILE A 299 -0.17 0.85 -4.51
CA ILE A 299 0.75 0.41 -3.45
C ILE A 299 1.14 -1.04 -3.71
N GLN A 300 2.43 -1.27 -3.84
CA GLN A 300 3.01 -2.61 -3.93
C GLN A 300 3.90 -2.85 -2.71
N VAL A 301 3.64 -3.94 -1.98
CA VAL A 301 4.48 -4.41 -0.89
C VAL A 301 4.85 -5.86 -1.18
N GLU A 302 6.05 -6.06 -1.69
CA GLU A 302 6.49 -7.37 -2.19
C GLU A 302 7.81 -7.78 -1.56
N ASP A 303 7.78 -8.87 -0.79
CA ASP A 303 8.96 -9.52 -0.24
C ASP A 303 9.13 -10.89 -0.90
N GLU A 304 10.12 -10.98 -1.77
CA GLU A 304 10.43 -12.23 -2.49
C GLU A 304 11.21 -13.23 -1.64
N THR A 305 11.61 -12.86 -0.44
CA THR A 305 12.53 -13.67 0.39
C THR A 305 11.87 -14.24 1.64
N ASP A 306 10.80 -13.66 2.14
CA ASP A 306 10.12 -14.08 3.36
C ASP A 306 8.61 -14.25 3.11
N VAL A 307 8.11 -15.47 3.29
CA VAL A 307 6.69 -15.81 3.03
C VAL A 307 5.71 -15.14 4.00
N ASN A 308 6.17 -14.64 5.14
CA ASN A 308 5.38 -13.96 6.16
C ASN A 308 5.64 -12.45 6.21
N SER A 309 6.22 -11.90 5.16
CA SER A 309 6.52 -10.49 5.00
C SER A 309 5.81 -9.93 3.77
N GLY A 310 5.84 -8.62 3.61
CA GLY A 310 5.08 -7.93 2.57
C GLY A 310 3.67 -7.61 3.04
N ASP A 311 3.56 -6.83 4.11
CA ASP A 311 2.29 -6.49 4.78
C ASP A 311 1.91 -5.02 4.57
N LEU A 312 0.62 -4.77 4.47
CA LEU A 312 0.06 -3.42 4.51
C LEU A 312 -1.04 -3.33 5.56
N THR A 313 -0.94 -2.34 6.43
CA THR A 313 -1.98 -2.00 7.40
C THR A 313 -2.44 -0.56 7.21
N ILE A 314 -3.73 -0.36 7.07
CA ILE A 314 -4.38 0.95 6.98
C ILE A 314 -5.30 1.11 8.19
N THR A 315 -5.03 2.11 9.02
CA THR A 315 -5.78 2.40 10.24
C THR A 315 -6.19 3.87 10.29
N ASP A 316 -7.46 4.14 10.54
CA ASP A 316 -8.00 5.50 10.76
C ASP A 316 -7.54 6.51 9.68
N SER A 317 -7.56 6.09 8.43
CA SER A 317 -6.99 6.85 7.31
C SER A 317 -7.95 6.92 6.14
N THR A 318 -7.78 7.97 5.33
CA THR A 318 -8.46 8.11 4.04
C THR A 318 -7.44 7.87 2.92
N VAL A 319 -7.63 6.82 2.17
CA VAL A 319 -6.74 6.42 1.06
C VAL A 319 -7.53 6.37 -0.23
N THR A 320 -7.10 7.14 -1.20
CA THR A 320 -7.73 7.19 -2.53
C THR A 320 -6.69 6.83 -3.58
N ILE A 321 -6.96 5.79 -4.35
CA ILE A 321 -6.04 5.24 -5.34
C ILE A 321 -6.72 5.21 -6.70
N ASN A 322 -6.00 5.72 -7.71
CA ASN A 322 -6.28 5.53 -9.11
C ASN A 322 -5.02 4.92 -9.76
N ALA A 323 -5.08 3.65 -10.08
CA ALA A 323 -3.98 2.89 -10.65
C ALA A 323 -4.38 2.30 -12.00
N THR A 324 -3.45 2.27 -12.95
CA THR A 324 -3.70 1.63 -14.25
C THR A 324 -3.62 0.11 -14.14
N ASP A 325 -2.76 -0.40 -13.28
CA ASP A 325 -2.66 -1.82 -12.95
C ASP A 325 -3.39 -2.09 -11.62
N LYS A 326 -2.76 -2.68 -10.62
CA LYS A 326 -3.40 -3.04 -9.36
C LYS A 326 -3.55 -1.85 -8.41
N GLY A 327 -4.62 -1.82 -7.66
CA GLY A 327 -4.77 -0.79 -6.63
C GLY A 327 -3.79 -0.99 -5.49
N ILE A 328 -3.91 -2.12 -4.82
CA ILE A 328 -3.04 -2.55 -3.73
C ILE A 328 -2.67 -4.01 -3.96
N THR A 329 -1.37 -4.31 -3.94
CA THR A 329 -0.88 -5.69 -3.98
C THR A 329 0.16 -5.92 -2.89
N VAL A 330 -0.03 -6.97 -2.11
CA VAL A 330 0.86 -7.37 -1.03
C VAL A 330 1.18 -8.86 -1.16
N THR A 331 2.37 -9.26 -0.73
CA THR A 331 2.72 -10.69 -0.78
C THR A 331 2.12 -11.49 0.36
N ASP A 332 1.85 -10.89 1.49
CA ASP A 332 1.31 -11.57 2.66
C ASP A 332 -0.01 -10.96 3.13
N GLU A 333 0.00 -10.06 4.08
CA GLU A 333 -1.20 -9.63 4.78
C GLU A 333 -1.61 -8.20 4.45
N LEU A 334 -2.87 -8.01 4.09
CA LEU A 334 -3.51 -6.71 3.94
C LEU A 334 -4.59 -6.55 5.01
N THR A 335 -4.46 -5.52 5.84
CA THR A 335 -5.45 -5.19 6.86
C THR A 335 -5.95 -3.76 6.69
N ILE A 336 -7.26 -3.60 6.58
CA ILE A 336 -7.94 -2.31 6.62
C ILE A 336 -8.84 -2.30 7.85
N GLU A 337 -8.60 -1.38 8.76
CA GLU A 337 -9.22 -1.36 10.07
C GLU A 337 -9.54 0.06 10.56
N GLY A 338 -10.23 0.12 11.66
CA GLY A 338 -10.59 1.37 12.32
C GLY A 338 -11.56 2.21 11.49
N ASN A 339 -11.39 3.51 11.56
CA ASN A 339 -12.24 4.48 10.89
C ASN A 339 -11.62 4.89 9.53
N SER A 340 -11.36 3.90 8.69
CA SER A 340 -10.72 4.12 7.41
C SER A 340 -11.74 4.28 6.29
N LYS A 341 -11.36 5.05 5.28
CA LYS A 341 -12.07 5.15 4.01
C LYS A 341 -11.08 4.89 2.88
N VAL A 342 -11.22 3.76 2.23
CA VAL A 342 -10.34 3.34 1.13
C VAL A 342 -11.16 3.29 -0.15
N THR A 343 -10.75 4.07 -1.14
CA THR A 343 -11.38 4.12 -2.47
C THR A 343 -10.33 3.76 -3.51
N VAL A 344 -10.62 2.74 -4.29
CA VAL A 344 -9.70 2.20 -5.30
C VAL A 344 -10.40 2.16 -6.65
N VAL A 345 -9.74 2.72 -7.65
CA VAL A 345 -10.04 2.52 -9.06
C VAL A 345 -8.78 1.92 -9.68
N ALA A 346 -8.88 0.68 -10.12
CA ALA A 346 -7.78 -0.07 -10.69
C ALA A 346 -8.13 -0.61 -12.07
N GLY A 347 -7.14 -0.70 -12.95
CA GLY A 347 -7.32 -1.30 -14.27
C GLY A 347 -7.26 -2.83 -14.24
N ASP A 348 -6.65 -3.39 -13.22
CA ASP A 348 -6.54 -4.83 -12.93
C ASP A 348 -7.20 -5.11 -11.57
N GLU A 349 -6.62 -5.90 -10.67
CA GLU A 349 -7.22 -6.18 -9.36
C GLU A 349 -7.28 -4.94 -8.45
N GLY A 350 -8.36 -4.82 -7.71
CA GLY A 350 -8.50 -3.74 -6.73
C GLY A 350 -7.61 -3.93 -5.53
N LEU A 351 -7.76 -5.05 -4.83
CA LEU A 351 -6.93 -5.48 -3.70
C LEU A 351 -6.42 -6.89 -3.96
N GLU A 352 -5.13 -7.10 -3.77
CA GLU A 352 -4.50 -8.41 -3.89
C GLU A 352 -3.59 -8.69 -2.69
N GLY A 353 -3.64 -9.91 -2.18
CA GLY A 353 -2.78 -10.38 -1.10
C GLY A 353 -3.06 -11.83 -0.78
N ARG A 354 -2.29 -12.44 0.12
CA ARG A 354 -2.57 -13.80 0.57
C ARG A 354 -3.66 -13.83 1.62
N TYR A 355 -3.59 -12.96 2.59
CA TYR A 355 -4.50 -12.90 3.72
C TYR A 355 -5.04 -11.47 3.86
N ILE A 356 -6.32 -11.31 3.56
CA ILE A 356 -6.94 -9.98 3.48
C ILE A 356 -7.99 -9.85 4.57
N ASN A 357 -7.79 -8.87 5.47
CA ASN A 357 -8.66 -8.58 6.60
C ASN A 357 -9.28 -7.20 6.47
N LEU A 358 -10.58 -7.16 6.30
CA LEU A 358 -11.35 -5.93 6.24
C LEU A 358 -12.21 -5.84 7.50
N THR A 359 -11.65 -5.23 8.55
CA THR A 359 -12.22 -5.26 9.89
C THR A 359 -12.88 -3.95 10.31
N GLY A 360 -12.79 -2.91 9.52
CA GLY A 360 -13.45 -1.64 9.81
C GLY A 360 -13.43 -0.68 8.65
N GLY A 361 -14.25 0.35 8.77
CA GLY A 361 -14.33 1.44 7.80
C GLY A 361 -15.12 1.10 6.54
N THR A 362 -14.83 1.85 5.48
CA THR A 362 -15.47 1.74 4.18
C THR A 362 -14.42 1.44 3.12
N VAL A 363 -14.68 0.48 2.27
CA VAL A 363 -13.81 0.07 1.16
C VAL A 363 -14.63 0.07 -0.13
N ASP A 364 -14.33 0.98 -1.03
CA ASP A 364 -15.00 1.12 -2.32
C ASP A 364 -14.01 0.78 -3.44
N ILE A 365 -14.35 -0.21 -4.25
CA ILE A 365 -13.48 -0.75 -5.30
C ILE A 365 -14.20 -0.73 -6.63
N THR A 366 -13.52 -0.20 -7.65
CA THR A 366 -13.83 -0.39 -9.06
C THR A 366 -12.61 -1.01 -9.72
N ALA A 367 -12.75 -2.21 -10.23
CA ALA A 367 -11.64 -2.99 -10.79
C ALA A 367 -11.92 -3.41 -12.24
N GLY A 368 -10.88 -3.39 -13.05
CA GLY A 368 -10.93 -3.86 -14.43
C GLY A 368 -10.81 -5.38 -14.56
N ASP A 369 -10.35 -6.05 -13.51
CA ASP A 369 -10.36 -7.49 -13.30
C ASP A 369 -11.01 -7.79 -11.94
N ASP A 370 -10.38 -8.51 -11.05
CA ASP A 370 -10.99 -8.90 -9.78
C ASP A 370 -11.07 -7.74 -8.78
N GLY A 371 -12.19 -7.66 -8.06
CA GLY A 371 -12.32 -6.67 -7.00
C GLY A 371 -11.34 -6.90 -5.85
N ILE A 372 -11.38 -8.11 -5.29
CA ILE A 372 -10.47 -8.56 -4.24
C ILE A 372 -9.98 -9.97 -4.60
N ASN A 373 -8.69 -10.14 -4.70
CA ASN A 373 -8.03 -11.38 -5.05
C ASN A 373 -7.10 -11.86 -3.94
N ALA A 374 -7.44 -12.97 -3.28
CA ALA A 374 -6.55 -13.63 -2.34
C ALA A 374 -5.80 -14.77 -3.05
N THR A 375 -4.49 -14.63 -3.13
CA THR A 375 -3.63 -15.55 -3.89
C THR A 375 -2.26 -15.74 -3.25
N GLU A 376 -1.66 -16.90 -3.49
CA GLU A 376 -0.30 -17.21 -3.07
C GLU A 376 0.72 -16.82 -4.13
N TRP A 377 1.50 -15.80 -3.90
CA TRP A 377 2.55 -15.44 -4.84
C TRP A 377 3.63 -16.53 -4.97
N THR A 378 3.85 -17.31 -3.91
CA THR A 378 4.82 -18.43 -3.90
C THR A 378 4.42 -19.58 -4.81
N THR A 379 3.16 -19.67 -5.22
CA THR A 379 2.63 -20.68 -6.12
C THR A 379 2.44 -20.17 -7.54
N LYS A 380 2.69 -18.89 -7.81
CA LYS A 380 2.68 -18.37 -9.17
C LYS A 380 3.77 -19.06 -9.98
N ASP A 381 3.47 -19.39 -11.22
CA ASP A 381 4.38 -20.10 -12.13
C ASP A 381 5.73 -19.39 -12.34
N SER A 382 5.76 -18.09 -12.09
CA SER A 382 6.94 -17.23 -12.20
C SER A 382 7.69 -17.01 -10.88
N ALA A 383 7.17 -17.51 -9.74
CA ALA A 383 7.80 -17.29 -8.45
C ALA A 383 9.06 -18.13 -8.29
N ASP A 384 10.18 -17.49 -8.02
CA ASP A 384 11.43 -18.17 -7.69
C ASP A 384 11.49 -18.47 -6.20
N THR A 385 11.01 -19.65 -5.82
CA THR A 385 11.04 -20.10 -4.43
C THR A 385 12.45 -20.38 -3.91
N SER A 386 13.47 -20.35 -4.76
CA SER A 386 14.87 -20.60 -4.35
C SER A 386 15.46 -19.43 -3.55
N SER A 387 14.87 -18.25 -3.66
CA SER A 387 15.30 -17.04 -2.92
C SER A 387 14.69 -16.95 -1.52
N LEU A 388 13.69 -17.80 -1.19
CA LEU A 388 13.03 -17.75 0.11
C LEU A 388 13.99 -18.09 1.26
N THR A 389 13.95 -17.29 2.32
CA THR A 389 14.69 -17.52 3.56
C THR A 389 13.98 -18.52 4.48
N ASN A 390 12.70 -18.77 4.25
CA ASN A 390 11.88 -19.72 4.97
C ASN A 390 11.06 -20.58 3.99
N SER A 391 10.40 -21.59 4.52
CA SER A 391 9.60 -22.53 3.75
C SER A 391 8.14 -22.06 3.65
N THR A 392 7.46 -22.41 2.57
CA THR A 392 6.01 -22.22 2.46
C THR A 392 5.21 -22.95 3.53
N SER A 393 5.80 -23.94 4.20
CA SER A 393 5.18 -24.60 5.36
C SER A 393 5.22 -23.73 6.64
N ASP A 394 6.00 -22.66 6.64
CA ASP A 394 6.13 -21.74 7.78
C ASP A 394 5.14 -20.58 7.71
N LEU A 395 4.17 -20.64 6.81
CA LEU A 395 3.13 -19.61 6.67
C LEU A 395 2.34 -19.42 7.96
N GLU A 396 2.20 -18.17 8.39
CA GLU A 396 1.42 -17.81 9.58
C GLU A 396 -0.08 -17.89 9.32
N ASN A 397 -0.50 -17.55 8.10
CA ASN A 397 -1.90 -17.52 7.70
C ASN A 397 -2.14 -18.28 6.41
N GLU A 398 -3.31 -18.88 6.29
CA GLU A 398 -3.82 -19.45 5.05
C GLU A 398 -4.27 -18.34 4.08
N VAL A 399 -4.47 -18.73 2.81
CA VAL A 399 -5.09 -17.81 1.84
C VAL A 399 -6.54 -17.58 2.20
N ALA A 400 -6.91 -16.33 2.43
CA ALA A 400 -8.27 -15.99 2.81
C ALA A 400 -8.63 -14.53 2.60
N ILE A 401 -9.91 -14.29 2.41
CA ILE A 401 -10.53 -12.97 2.47
C ILE A 401 -11.50 -12.98 3.65
N ASN A 402 -11.28 -12.09 4.62
CA ASN A 402 -12.08 -11.96 5.83
C ASN A 402 -12.71 -10.57 5.88
N ILE A 403 -14.04 -10.53 5.95
CA ILE A 403 -14.81 -9.31 6.18
C ILE A 403 -15.46 -9.42 7.55
N ASP A 404 -15.03 -8.56 8.46
CA ASP A 404 -15.51 -8.53 9.84
C ASP A 404 -15.59 -7.09 10.36
N GLY A 405 -16.63 -6.38 9.91
CA GLY A 405 -16.95 -5.03 10.36
C GLY A 405 -16.90 -3.96 9.28
N ALA A 406 -16.17 -4.16 8.20
CA ALA A 406 -16.08 -3.19 7.11
C ALA A 406 -17.35 -3.16 6.25
N THR A 407 -17.60 -2.01 5.64
CA THR A 407 -18.56 -1.86 4.53
C THR A 407 -17.78 -1.87 3.22
N VAL A 408 -17.96 -2.92 2.46
CA VAL A 408 -17.22 -3.18 1.21
C VAL A 408 -18.17 -3.08 0.03
N THR A 409 -17.84 -2.24 -0.94
CA THR A 409 -18.58 -2.07 -2.19
C THR A 409 -17.65 -2.33 -3.36
N ILE A 410 -18.04 -3.23 -4.25
CA ILE A 410 -17.21 -3.66 -5.38
C ILE A 410 -18.01 -3.59 -6.66
N LEU A 411 -17.40 -3.00 -7.69
CA LEU A 411 -17.77 -3.14 -9.09
C LEU A 411 -16.56 -3.69 -9.84
N ALA A 412 -16.68 -4.91 -10.35
CA ALA A 412 -15.58 -5.62 -11.00
C ALA A 412 -15.97 -6.12 -12.40
N ASP A 413 -15.02 -6.11 -13.31
CA ASP A 413 -15.16 -6.74 -14.63
C ASP A 413 -14.74 -8.21 -14.61
N GLY A 414 -13.80 -8.59 -13.72
CA GLY A 414 -13.47 -9.96 -13.36
C GLY A 414 -14.40 -10.51 -12.28
N ASP A 415 -13.87 -11.31 -11.38
CA ASP A 415 -14.61 -11.75 -10.20
C ASP A 415 -14.77 -10.61 -9.19
N GLY A 416 -15.90 -10.54 -8.53
CA GLY A 416 -16.06 -9.57 -7.45
C GLY A 416 -15.11 -9.85 -6.31
N ILE A 417 -15.11 -11.09 -5.87
CA ILE A 417 -14.18 -11.67 -4.89
C ILE A 417 -13.68 -12.97 -5.47
N ASP A 418 -12.37 -13.14 -5.57
CA ASP A 418 -11.69 -14.38 -5.90
C ASP A 418 -10.73 -14.78 -4.77
N SER A 419 -10.83 -15.99 -4.28
CA SER A 419 -9.92 -16.51 -3.26
C SER A 419 -9.43 -17.91 -3.62
N ASN A 420 -8.14 -18.08 -3.74
CA ASN A 420 -7.51 -19.41 -3.82
C ASN A 420 -7.64 -20.20 -2.51
N GLY A 421 -8.26 -19.65 -1.50
CA GLY A 421 -8.52 -20.25 -0.22
C GLY A 421 -9.94 -19.98 0.28
N ASN A 422 -10.05 -19.35 1.42
CA ASN A 422 -11.31 -19.16 2.10
C ASN A 422 -11.89 -17.77 1.90
N VAL A 423 -13.20 -17.65 2.01
CA VAL A 423 -13.94 -16.39 2.12
C VAL A 423 -14.82 -16.45 3.35
N THR A 424 -14.70 -15.48 4.25
CA THR A 424 -15.50 -15.41 5.46
C THR A 424 -16.11 -14.01 5.62
N VAL A 425 -17.41 -13.94 5.81
CA VAL A 425 -18.12 -12.71 6.19
C VAL A 425 -18.74 -12.93 7.55
N LYS A 426 -18.22 -12.27 8.59
CA LYS A 426 -18.70 -12.38 9.98
C LYS A 426 -19.61 -11.23 10.37
N SER A 427 -19.29 -10.03 9.90
CA SER A 427 -20.06 -8.82 10.18
C SER A 427 -19.71 -7.74 9.15
N GLY A 428 -20.44 -6.62 9.18
CA GLY A 428 -20.31 -5.54 8.21
C GLY A 428 -21.22 -5.74 7.01
N SER A 429 -20.81 -5.23 5.85
CA SER A 429 -21.61 -5.31 4.64
C SER A 429 -20.74 -5.53 3.43
N LEU A 430 -21.21 -6.35 2.51
CA LEU A 430 -20.57 -6.62 1.23
C LEU A 430 -21.59 -6.41 0.11
N TYR A 431 -21.31 -5.45 -0.74
CA TYR A 431 -22.09 -5.15 -1.94
C TYR A 431 -21.19 -5.38 -3.16
N VAL A 432 -21.52 -6.39 -3.96
CA VAL A 432 -20.74 -6.77 -5.12
C VAL A 432 -21.60 -6.71 -6.37
N ALA A 433 -21.13 -5.99 -7.38
CA ALA A 433 -21.63 -6.08 -8.73
C ALA A 433 -20.49 -6.52 -9.64
N GLN A 434 -20.75 -7.57 -10.40
CA GLN A 434 -19.83 -8.16 -11.36
C GLN A 434 -20.48 -8.11 -12.76
N THR A 435 -19.72 -7.75 -13.79
CA THR A 435 -20.27 -7.38 -15.10
C THR A 435 -19.94 -8.36 -16.23
N SER A 436 -19.00 -9.26 -16.03
CA SER A 436 -18.54 -10.20 -17.05
C SER A 436 -19.30 -11.54 -16.99
N ALA A 437 -19.58 -12.13 -18.14
CA ALA A 437 -20.41 -13.33 -18.24
C ALA A 437 -19.71 -14.61 -17.76
N ASP A 438 -18.37 -14.62 -17.77
CA ASP A 438 -17.58 -15.82 -17.47
C ASP A 438 -17.02 -15.83 -16.04
N ASN A 439 -17.30 -14.78 -15.27
CA ASN A 439 -16.79 -14.57 -13.92
C ASN A 439 -17.92 -14.62 -12.87
N ALA A 440 -17.55 -14.73 -11.60
CA ALA A 440 -18.47 -14.84 -10.49
C ALA A 440 -18.51 -13.57 -9.62
N THR A 441 -19.56 -13.38 -8.85
CA THR A 441 -19.58 -12.34 -7.82
C THR A 441 -18.71 -12.70 -6.64
N ILE A 442 -18.68 -13.98 -6.27
CA ILE A 442 -17.83 -14.53 -5.20
C ILE A 442 -17.38 -15.90 -5.65
N ASP A 443 -16.07 -16.07 -5.83
CA ASP A 443 -15.44 -17.35 -6.11
C ASP A 443 -14.42 -17.71 -5.01
N TYR A 444 -14.26 -19.01 -4.74
CA TYR A 444 -13.31 -19.49 -3.74
C TYR A 444 -13.01 -20.99 -3.92
N ASP A 445 -11.75 -21.36 -3.75
CA ASP A 445 -11.30 -22.74 -3.84
C ASP A 445 -11.46 -23.51 -2.52
N GLY A 446 -11.50 -22.81 -1.40
CA GLY A 446 -11.60 -23.40 -0.06
C GLY A 446 -13.01 -23.41 0.50
N THR A 447 -13.22 -22.70 1.58
CA THR A 447 -14.48 -22.63 2.30
C THR A 447 -15.07 -21.24 2.26
N GLY A 448 -16.34 -21.12 1.83
CA GLY A 448 -17.10 -19.88 1.90
C GLY A 448 -18.06 -19.90 3.09
N ILE A 449 -17.95 -18.95 4.01
CA ILE A 449 -18.81 -18.85 5.20
C ILE A 449 -19.34 -17.44 5.34
N ILE A 450 -20.65 -17.31 5.37
CA ILE A 450 -21.35 -16.08 5.76
C ILE A 450 -22.06 -16.36 7.07
N SER A 451 -21.50 -15.91 8.18
CA SER A 451 -22.06 -16.13 9.53
C SER A 451 -22.75 -14.91 10.10
N GLY A 452 -22.65 -13.74 9.45
CA GLY A 452 -23.32 -12.51 9.84
C GLY A 452 -23.14 -11.41 8.82
N GLY A 453 -23.67 -10.22 9.14
CA GLY A 453 -23.61 -9.08 8.27
C GLY A 453 -24.65 -9.09 7.12
N THR A 454 -24.41 -8.26 6.13
CA THR A 454 -25.26 -8.11 4.95
C THR A 454 -24.44 -8.40 3.70
N VAL A 455 -24.95 -9.26 2.83
CA VAL A 455 -24.30 -9.55 1.55
C VAL A 455 -25.33 -9.35 0.41
N TRP A 456 -24.96 -8.49 -0.53
CA TRP A 456 -25.66 -8.29 -1.78
C TRP A 456 -24.69 -8.58 -2.92
N ALA A 457 -25.03 -9.57 -3.74
CA ALA A 457 -24.22 -9.98 -4.87
C ALA A 457 -25.11 -9.96 -6.13
N ILE A 458 -24.66 -9.25 -7.15
CA ILE A 458 -25.36 -9.09 -8.44
C ILE A 458 -24.36 -9.42 -9.55
N GLY A 459 -24.68 -10.40 -10.35
CA GLY A 459 -23.84 -10.89 -11.44
C GLY A 459 -24.10 -12.36 -11.67
N ASN A 460 -23.11 -13.06 -12.20
CA ASN A 460 -23.16 -14.51 -12.37
C ASN A 460 -22.77 -15.24 -11.09
#